data_78b2eff754b4b040ec1d133d53e56505
#
_entry.id   78b2eff754b4b040ec1d133d53e56505
#
_cell.length_a   1.000
_cell.length_b   1.000
_cell.length_c   1.000
_cell.angle_alpha   90.00
_cell.angle_beta   90.00
_cell.angle_gamma   90.00
#
_symmetry.space_group_name_H-M   'P 1'
#
loop_
_entity.id
_entity.type
_entity.pdbx_description
1 polymer ?
#
loop_
_entity_poly.entity_id
_entity_poly.type
_entity_poly.pdbx_seq_one_letter_code
_entity_poly.pdbx_strand_id
1 'polypeptide(L)'
;MNQTQIFRDIHGNTIDPIEHTRNILAKNPFVNIHIGTDSQSIAKQTRYITVIAYRFGNRGVHYILTKNGMPKIKDLWTRLWKETEMSIDVAEWIKNSLDVKAEIDMDYNEDESFKSNKLVNATRGWANSLGYKVNIKPHGQIATRAADYHCK
;
A
#
# COMPACT_ATOMS: atom_id res chain seq x y z
N MET A 1 -2.67 -8.28 11.25
CA MET A 1 -2.90 -8.57 9.83
C MET A 1 -3.40 -9.98 9.64
N ASN A 2 -4.29 -10.16 8.70
CA ASN A 2 -4.83 -11.48 8.40
C ASN A 2 -3.80 -12.28 7.59
N GLN A 3 -3.27 -13.36 8.17
CA GLN A 3 -2.27 -14.22 7.54
C GLN A 3 -2.80 -15.00 6.33
N THR A 4 -4.09 -14.89 6.04
CA THR A 4 -4.69 -15.56 4.87
C THR A 4 -4.62 -14.74 3.58
N GLN A 5 -4.08 -13.52 3.62
CA GLN A 5 -3.91 -12.73 2.41
C GLN A 5 -2.84 -13.36 1.50
N ILE A 6 -3.23 -13.58 0.25
CA ILE A 6 -2.35 -14.18 -0.75
C ILE A 6 -1.71 -13.07 -1.57
N PHE A 7 -0.39 -12.99 -1.52
CA PHE A 7 0.38 -12.11 -2.38
C PHE A 7 0.85 -12.85 -3.63
N ARG A 8 0.92 -12.12 -4.73
CA ARG A 8 1.34 -12.67 -6.03
C ARG A 8 2.30 -11.69 -6.70
N ASP A 9 3.16 -12.24 -7.57
CA ASP A 9 3.97 -11.41 -8.45
C ASP A 9 3.14 -11.00 -9.69
N ILE A 10 3.76 -10.26 -10.61
CA ILE A 10 3.09 -9.78 -11.83
C ILE A 10 2.73 -10.91 -12.79
N HIS A 11 3.29 -12.09 -12.61
CA HIS A 11 2.99 -13.28 -13.43
C HIS A 11 1.93 -14.17 -12.78
N GLY A 12 1.41 -13.78 -11.62
CA GLY A 12 0.38 -14.53 -10.91
C GLY A 12 0.91 -15.63 -9.98
N ASN A 13 2.22 -15.75 -9.84
CA ASN A 13 2.82 -16.74 -8.94
C ASN A 13 2.60 -16.33 -7.48
N THR A 14 2.19 -17.28 -6.65
CA THR A 14 2.01 -17.04 -5.21
C THR A 14 3.36 -16.78 -4.55
N ILE A 15 3.43 -15.71 -3.77
CA ILE A 15 4.64 -15.25 -3.10
C ILE A 15 4.38 -15.17 -1.59
N ASP A 16 5.29 -15.70 -0.78
CA ASP A 16 5.31 -15.42 0.66
C ASP A 16 5.95 -14.03 0.85
N PRO A 17 5.20 -13.01 1.27
CA PRO A 17 5.70 -11.64 1.27
C PRO A 17 6.84 -11.41 2.28
N ILE A 18 6.83 -12.11 3.41
CA ILE A 18 7.88 -11.95 4.41
C ILE A 18 9.19 -12.60 3.92
N GLU A 19 9.12 -13.81 3.42
CA GLU A 19 10.30 -14.51 2.88
C GLU A 19 10.86 -13.77 1.67
N HIS A 20 9.99 -13.30 0.79
CA HIS A 20 10.37 -12.53 -0.39
C HIS A 20 11.09 -11.24 0.00
N THR A 21 10.54 -10.50 0.95
CA THR A 21 11.14 -9.25 1.44
C THR A 21 12.46 -9.53 2.13
N ARG A 22 12.55 -10.59 2.92
CA ARG A 22 13.80 -11.00 3.58
C ARG A 22 14.91 -11.26 2.56
N ASN A 23 14.58 -11.98 1.49
CA ASN A 23 15.54 -12.30 0.42
C ASN A 23 16.01 -11.06 -0.32
N ILE A 24 15.11 -10.11 -0.59
CA ILE A 24 15.46 -8.84 -1.23
C ILE A 24 16.38 -8.03 -0.34
N LEU A 25 16.07 -7.91 0.95
CA LEU A 25 16.88 -7.16 1.92
C LEU A 25 18.26 -7.77 2.10
N ALA A 26 18.38 -9.10 2.03
CA ALA A 26 19.67 -9.78 2.15
C ALA A 26 20.63 -9.40 1.02
N LYS A 27 20.09 -9.19 -0.20
CA LYS A 27 20.87 -8.82 -1.39
C LYS A 27 20.97 -7.31 -1.58
N ASN A 28 20.01 -6.56 -1.07
CA ASN A 28 19.90 -5.11 -1.27
C ASN A 28 19.48 -4.45 0.06
N PRO A 29 20.41 -4.31 1.03
CA PRO A 29 20.06 -3.83 2.37
C PRO A 29 19.56 -2.37 2.39
N PHE A 30 19.84 -1.61 1.34
CA PHE A 30 19.39 -0.21 1.23
C PHE A 30 18.17 -0.02 0.33
N VAL A 31 17.47 -1.11 -0.02
CA VAL A 31 16.25 -1.01 -0.81
C VAL A 31 15.20 -0.21 -0.04
N ASN A 32 14.47 0.66 -0.74
CA ASN A 32 13.33 1.37 -0.18
C ASN A 32 12.07 0.54 -0.41
N ILE A 33 11.31 0.34 0.65
CA ILE A 33 10.06 -0.42 0.58
C ILE A 33 8.90 0.57 0.69
N HIS A 34 7.98 0.51 -0.27
CA HIS A 34 6.78 1.34 -0.32
C HIS A 34 5.55 0.44 -0.28
N ILE A 35 4.56 0.83 0.49
CA ILE A 35 3.29 0.12 0.56
C ILE A 35 2.18 1.10 0.21
N GLY A 36 1.31 0.68 -0.69
CA GLY A 36 0.17 1.50 -1.09
C GLY A 36 -1.02 0.63 -1.43
N THR A 37 -2.20 1.19 -1.25
CA THR A 37 -3.46 0.52 -1.55
C THR A 37 -4.33 1.45 -2.38
N ASP A 38 -4.94 0.90 -3.43
CA ASP A 38 -5.95 1.59 -4.21
C ASP A 38 -7.20 0.72 -4.29
N SER A 39 -8.33 1.34 -4.58
CA SER A 39 -9.60 0.64 -4.62
C SER A 39 -10.43 1.07 -5.81
N GLN A 40 -11.28 0.16 -6.27
CA GLN A 40 -12.25 0.44 -7.31
C GLN A 40 -13.55 -0.28 -6.99
N SER A 41 -14.67 0.43 -7.11
CA SER A 41 -16.00 -0.17 -6.93
C SER A 41 -16.52 -0.64 -8.27
N ILE A 42 -16.87 -1.91 -8.35
CA ILE A 42 -17.43 -2.54 -9.55
C ILE A 42 -18.68 -3.30 -9.12
N ALA A 43 -19.84 -2.93 -9.71
CA ALA A 43 -21.12 -3.55 -9.37
C ALA A 43 -21.41 -3.47 -7.86
N LYS A 44 -21.50 -4.60 -7.16
CA LYS A 44 -21.82 -4.67 -5.73
C LYS A 44 -20.58 -4.84 -4.84
N GLN A 45 -19.39 -4.71 -5.41
CA GLN A 45 -18.14 -5.00 -4.73
C GLN A 45 -17.17 -3.84 -4.81
N THR A 46 -16.40 -3.61 -3.74
CA THR A 46 -15.20 -2.78 -3.77
C THR A 46 -13.98 -3.69 -3.77
N ARG A 47 -13.13 -3.53 -4.76
CA ARG A 47 -11.87 -4.27 -4.88
C ARG A 47 -10.74 -3.41 -4.37
N TYR A 48 -9.95 -3.94 -3.45
CA TYR A 48 -8.76 -3.31 -2.91
C TYR A 48 -7.52 -4.03 -3.42
N ILE A 49 -6.57 -3.28 -3.94
CA ILE A 49 -5.26 -3.80 -4.35
C ILE A 49 -4.21 -3.18 -3.43
N THR A 50 -3.50 -4.01 -2.68
CA THR A 50 -2.38 -3.58 -1.85
C THR A 50 -1.08 -4.06 -2.47
N VAL A 51 -0.12 -3.15 -2.62
CA VAL A 51 1.16 -3.41 -3.26
C VAL A 51 2.27 -3.20 -2.26
N ILE A 52 3.23 -4.13 -2.25
CA ILE A 52 4.55 -3.92 -1.64
C ILE A 52 5.53 -3.71 -2.79
N ALA A 53 6.10 -2.52 -2.86
CA ALA A 53 7.03 -2.14 -3.91
C ALA A 53 8.45 -1.99 -3.32
N TYR A 54 9.43 -2.46 -4.07
CA TYR A 54 10.84 -2.43 -3.69
C TYR A 54 11.58 -1.56 -4.70
N ARG A 55 12.09 -0.42 -4.22
CA ARG A 55 12.81 0.51 -5.06
C ARG A 55 14.30 0.35 -4.88
N PHE A 56 15.00 0.03 -5.97
CA PHE A 56 16.45 -0.21 -5.98
C PHE A 56 17.21 1.05 -6.46
N GLY A 57 17.02 2.17 -5.76
CA GLY A 57 17.63 3.44 -6.16
C GLY A 57 17.17 3.86 -7.56
N ASN A 58 18.11 4.02 -8.49
CA ASN A 58 17.81 4.37 -9.87
C ASN A 58 17.68 3.16 -10.80
N ARG A 59 17.75 1.94 -10.25
CA ARG A 59 17.76 0.70 -11.07
C ARG A 59 16.38 0.08 -11.27
N GLY A 60 15.33 0.74 -10.82
CA GLY A 60 13.97 0.29 -11.06
C GLY A 60 13.22 -0.13 -9.82
N VAL A 61 12.02 -0.66 -10.05
CA VAL A 61 11.08 -1.06 -9.01
C VAL A 61 10.57 -2.46 -9.31
N HIS A 62 10.60 -3.31 -8.29
CA HIS A 62 9.93 -4.60 -8.28
C HIS A 62 8.76 -4.54 -7.31
N TYR A 63 7.67 -5.24 -7.57
CA TYR A 63 6.56 -5.26 -6.64
C TYR A 63 5.79 -6.58 -6.64
N ILE A 64 5.13 -6.84 -5.51
CA ILE A 64 4.15 -7.91 -5.33
C ILE A 64 2.85 -7.30 -4.86
N LEU A 65 1.75 -8.01 -5.04
CA LEU A 65 0.43 -7.46 -4.73
C LEU A 65 -0.53 -8.48 -4.17
N THR A 66 -1.56 -7.99 -3.48
CA THR A 66 -2.69 -8.80 -3.03
C THR A 66 -3.99 -8.10 -3.42
N LYS A 67 -5.00 -8.89 -3.76
CA LYS A 67 -6.33 -8.40 -4.16
C LYS A 67 -7.35 -8.87 -3.16
N ASN A 68 -8.17 -7.94 -2.67
CA ASN A 68 -9.25 -8.25 -1.73
C ASN A 68 -10.56 -7.63 -2.23
N GLY A 69 -11.60 -8.45 -2.34
CA GLY A 69 -12.94 -7.98 -2.63
C GLY A 69 -13.75 -7.88 -1.36
N MET A 70 -14.49 -6.79 -1.21
CA MET A 70 -15.38 -6.56 -0.08
C MET A 70 -16.71 -6.02 -0.56
N PRO A 71 -17.81 -6.12 0.24
CA PRO A 71 -19.06 -5.45 -0.12
C PRO A 71 -18.82 -4.00 -0.44
N LYS A 72 -19.55 -3.48 -1.42
CA LYS A 72 -19.36 -2.13 -1.92
C LYS A 72 -19.48 -1.09 -0.81
N ILE A 73 -18.46 -0.25 -0.67
CA ILE A 73 -18.46 0.89 0.23
C ILE A 73 -18.72 2.13 -0.63
N LYS A 74 -19.87 2.77 -0.41
CA LYS A 74 -20.29 3.95 -1.18
C LYS A 74 -19.64 5.22 -0.68
N ASP A 75 -19.37 5.29 0.62
CA ASP A 75 -18.79 6.46 1.25
C ASP A 75 -17.30 6.57 0.94
N LEU A 76 -16.91 7.65 0.29
CA LEU A 76 -15.52 7.90 -0.09
C LEU A 76 -14.59 7.93 1.12
N TRP A 77 -15.04 8.54 2.24
CA TRP A 77 -14.24 8.60 3.48
C TRP A 77 -13.89 7.23 4.00
N THR A 78 -14.90 6.37 4.13
CA THR A 78 -14.72 5.01 4.62
C THR A 78 -13.82 4.21 3.71
N ARG A 79 -13.98 4.38 2.40
CA ARG A 79 -13.16 3.67 1.41
C ARG A 79 -11.70 4.08 1.48
N LEU A 80 -11.43 5.39 1.54
CA LEU A 80 -10.06 5.90 1.63
C LEU A 80 -9.41 5.55 2.98
N TRP A 81 -10.19 5.60 4.06
CA TRP A 81 -9.73 5.16 5.36
C TRP A 81 -9.33 3.68 5.35
N LYS A 82 -10.14 2.86 4.67
CA LYS A 82 -9.87 1.44 4.53
C LYS A 82 -8.59 1.17 3.72
N GLU A 83 -8.35 1.94 2.67
CA GLU A 83 -7.09 1.85 1.91
C GLU A 83 -5.89 2.11 2.81
N THR A 84 -5.96 3.15 3.63
CA THR A 84 -4.88 3.48 4.57
C THR A 84 -4.68 2.38 5.60
N GLU A 85 -5.77 1.86 6.17
CA GLU A 85 -5.73 0.77 7.15
C GLU A 85 -5.04 -0.46 6.57
N MET A 86 -5.38 -0.84 5.34
CA MET A 86 -4.77 -1.99 4.68
C MET A 86 -3.27 -1.81 4.46
N SER A 87 -2.85 -0.61 4.07
CA SER A 87 -1.42 -0.31 3.92
C SER A 87 -0.68 -0.36 5.25
N ILE A 88 -1.26 0.21 6.30
CA ILE A 88 -0.66 0.18 7.64
C ILE A 88 -0.56 -1.25 8.17
N ASP A 89 -1.59 -2.07 7.97
CA ASP A 89 -1.57 -3.47 8.41
C ASP A 89 -0.41 -4.24 7.79
N VAL A 90 -0.17 -4.06 6.50
CA VAL A 90 0.94 -4.71 5.81
C VAL A 90 2.29 -4.16 6.31
N ALA A 91 2.38 -2.84 6.49
CA ALA A 91 3.60 -2.21 7.01
C ALA A 91 3.95 -2.70 8.42
N GLU A 92 2.95 -2.82 9.29
CA GLU A 92 3.13 -3.36 10.64
C GLU A 92 3.55 -4.82 10.61
N TRP A 93 3.00 -5.62 9.71
CA TRP A 93 3.37 -7.02 9.55
C TRP A 93 4.84 -7.16 9.15
N ILE A 94 5.29 -6.37 8.18
CA ILE A 94 6.70 -6.38 7.76
C ILE A 94 7.60 -5.91 8.90
N LYS A 95 7.23 -4.83 9.59
CA LYS A 95 8.00 -4.31 10.71
C LYS A 95 8.14 -5.33 11.84
N ASN A 96 7.05 -5.98 12.20
CA ASN A 96 7.05 -6.96 13.29
C ASN A 96 7.81 -8.24 12.91
N SER A 97 7.81 -8.60 11.63
CA SER A 97 8.47 -9.82 11.16
C SER A 97 9.95 -9.63 10.85
N LEU A 98 10.34 -8.45 10.34
CA LEU A 98 11.68 -8.22 9.79
C LEU A 98 12.42 -7.02 10.41
N ASP A 99 11.75 -6.28 11.29
CA ASP A 99 12.28 -5.06 11.91
C ASP A 99 12.70 -4.00 10.87
N VAL A 100 11.88 -3.83 9.84
CA VAL A 100 12.11 -2.88 8.74
C VAL A 100 10.89 -1.98 8.60
N LYS A 101 11.12 -0.68 8.43
CA LYS A 101 10.05 0.30 8.22
C LYS A 101 9.89 0.59 6.74
N ALA A 102 8.70 0.33 6.22
CA ALA A 102 8.30 0.76 4.88
C ALA A 102 7.79 2.20 4.91
N GLU A 103 7.78 2.83 3.74
CA GLU A 103 7.07 4.09 3.54
C GLU A 103 5.65 3.78 3.07
N ILE A 104 4.70 4.62 3.43
CA ILE A 104 3.31 4.45 3.01
C ILE A 104 2.98 5.50 1.94
N ASP A 105 2.56 5.01 0.79
CA ASP A 105 2.11 5.86 -0.31
C ASP A 105 0.59 6.00 -0.23
N MET A 106 0.12 7.25 -0.26
CA MET A 106 -1.31 7.56 -0.24
C MET A 106 -1.68 8.30 -1.51
N ASP A 107 -2.68 7.80 -2.22
CA ASP A 107 -3.14 8.38 -3.49
C ASP A 107 -4.22 9.44 -3.23
N TYR A 108 -3.87 10.44 -2.41
CA TYR A 108 -4.73 11.57 -2.16
C TYR A 108 -4.19 12.80 -2.87
N ASN A 109 -5.10 13.58 -3.43
CA ASN A 109 -4.77 14.88 -4.00
C ASN A 109 -5.10 15.97 -2.98
N GLU A 110 -4.09 16.70 -2.52
CA GLU A 110 -4.28 17.79 -1.55
C GLU A 110 -5.18 18.92 -2.09
N ASP A 111 -5.28 19.05 -3.41
CA ASP A 111 -6.05 20.09 -4.07
C ASP A 111 -7.53 19.73 -4.30
N GLU A 112 -7.92 18.50 -4.02
CA GLU A 112 -9.31 18.05 -4.20
C GLU A 112 -10.13 18.30 -2.95
N SER A 113 -10.94 19.31 -2.96
CA SER A 113 -12.00 19.69 -2.03
C SER A 113 -11.68 19.57 -0.52
N PHE A 114 -12.26 20.46 0.28
CA PHE A 114 -12.09 20.56 1.73
C PHE A 114 -12.35 19.26 2.51
N LYS A 115 -13.21 18.38 1.99
CA LYS A 115 -13.53 17.11 2.67
C LYS A 115 -12.36 16.12 2.60
N SER A 116 -11.67 16.04 1.46
CA SER A 116 -10.52 15.17 1.32
C SER A 116 -9.32 15.66 2.14
N ASN A 117 -9.17 16.98 2.32
CA ASN A 117 -8.09 17.52 3.14
C ASN A 117 -8.12 17.05 4.61
N LYS A 118 -9.31 17.01 5.21
CA LYS A 118 -9.45 16.52 6.58
C LYS A 118 -9.09 15.05 6.68
N LEU A 119 -9.53 14.27 5.70
CA LEU A 119 -9.22 12.84 5.65
C LEU A 119 -7.72 12.60 5.45
N VAL A 120 -7.10 13.33 4.52
CA VAL A 120 -5.66 13.25 4.26
C VAL A 120 -4.89 13.54 5.55
N ASN A 121 -5.22 14.62 6.25
CA ASN A 121 -4.55 14.98 7.48
C ASN A 121 -4.74 13.94 8.58
N ALA A 122 -5.94 13.38 8.71
CA ALA A 122 -6.24 12.36 9.71
C ALA A 122 -5.49 11.05 9.43
N THR A 123 -5.49 10.57 8.18
CA THR A 123 -4.81 9.34 7.80
C THR A 123 -3.30 9.48 7.83
N ARG A 124 -2.78 10.63 7.40
CA ARG A 124 -1.35 10.95 7.52
C ARG A 124 -0.92 10.96 8.98
N GLY A 125 -1.69 11.63 9.83
CA GLY A 125 -1.42 11.71 11.27
C GLY A 125 -1.41 10.32 11.89
N TRP A 126 -2.33 9.47 11.52
CA TRP A 126 -2.37 8.09 11.99
C TRP A 126 -1.09 7.32 11.62
N ALA A 127 -0.74 7.31 10.33
CA ALA A 127 0.47 6.62 9.87
C ALA A 127 1.74 7.21 10.50
N ASN A 128 1.85 8.54 10.58
CA ASN A 128 3.00 9.22 11.20
C ASN A 128 3.10 8.90 12.70
N SER A 129 1.96 8.76 13.39
CA SER A 129 1.97 8.41 14.82
C SER A 129 2.57 7.04 15.08
N LEU A 130 2.51 6.14 14.09
CA LEU A 130 3.12 4.82 14.14
C LEU A 130 4.56 4.82 13.65
N GLY A 131 5.08 5.98 13.27
CA GLY A 131 6.47 6.16 12.85
C GLY A 131 6.73 5.96 11.36
N TYR A 132 5.69 5.91 10.53
CA TYR A 132 5.84 5.73 9.09
C TYR A 132 5.97 7.06 8.36
N LYS A 133 6.89 7.12 7.40
CA LYS A 133 6.94 8.20 6.43
C LYS A 133 5.79 8.02 5.45
N VAL A 134 5.08 9.10 5.17
CA VAL A 134 3.92 9.10 4.26
C VAL A 134 4.24 9.95 3.05
N ASN A 135 3.99 9.39 1.87
CA ASN A 135 4.11 10.09 0.60
C ASN A 135 2.71 10.37 0.05
N ILE A 136 2.42 11.63 -0.22
CA ILE A 136 1.14 12.07 -0.78
C ILE A 136 1.42 12.69 -2.14
N LYS A 137 0.50 12.52 -3.10
CA LYS A 137 0.66 13.12 -4.43
C LYS A 137 1.08 14.59 -4.36
N PRO A 138 1.99 15.02 -5.23
CA PRO A 138 2.58 14.32 -6.37
C PRO A 138 3.84 13.52 -6.05
N HIS A 139 4.22 13.37 -4.79
CA HIS A 139 5.51 12.78 -4.41
C HIS A 139 5.40 11.29 -4.08
N GLY A 140 6.42 10.51 -4.48
CA GLY A 140 6.65 9.16 -3.98
C GLY A 140 5.59 8.11 -4.31
N GLN A 141 4.80 8.26 -5.36
CA GLN A 141 3.66 7.40 -5.67
C GLN A 141 4.06 6.15 -6.44
N ILE A 142 4.84 5.26 -5.83
CA ILE A 142 5.34 4.04 -6.46
C ILE A 142 4.33 2.91 -6.29
N ALA A 143 3.97 2.60 -5.05
CA ALA A 143 3.07 1.50 -4.75
C ALA A 143 1.63 1.79 -5.19
N THR A 144 1.15 3.02 -5.01
CA THR A 144 -0.21 3.39 -5.41
C THR A 144 -0.39 3.39 -6.92
N ARG A 145 0.63 3.75 -7.71
CA ARG A 145 0.58 3.65 -9.17
C ARG A 145 0.44 2.20 -9.63
N ALA A 146 1.20 1.30 -9.02
CA ALA A 146 1.09 -0.13 -9.33
C ALA A 146 -0.28 -0.66 -8.92
N ALA A 147 -0.80 -0.27 -7.75
CA ALA A 147 -2.11 -0.66 -7.28
C ALA A 147 -3.21 -0.16 -8.22
N ASP A 148 -3.15 1.11 -8.65
CA ASP A 148 -4.11 1.70 -9.60
C ASP A 148 -4.11 0.93 -10.92
N TYR A 149 -2.94 0.62 -11.44
CA TYR A 149 -2.82 -0.16 -12.67
C TYR A 149 -3.56 -1.49 -12.57
N HIS A 150 -3.46 -2.19 -11.45
CA HIS A 150 -4.07 -3.48 -11.23
C HIS A 150 -5.55 -3.42 -10.84
N CYS A 151 -6.05 -2.24 -10.43
CA CYS A 151 -7.47 -2.02 -10.19
C CYS A 151 -8.31 -1.98 -11.46
N LYS A 152 -7.71 -1.53 -12.54
CA LYS A 152 -8.39 -1.30 -13.83
C LYS A 152 -8.63 -2.58 -14.60
#